data_9c3c37f9de7573581925ec306de941f6
#
_entry.id   9c3c37f9de7573581925ec306de941f6
#
_cell.length_a   1.000
_cell.length_b   1.000
_cell.length_c   1.000
_cell.angle_alpha   90.00
_cell.angle_beta   90.00
_cell.angle_gamma   90.00
#
_symmetry.space_group_name_H-M   'P 1'
#
loop_
_entity.id
_entity.type
_entity.pdbx_description
1 polymer ?
#
loop_
_entity_poly.entity_id
_entity_poly.type
_entity_poly.pdbx_seq_one_letter_code
_entity_poly.pdbx_strand_id
1 'polypeptide(L)'
;VAQANGIAGLQSNTVLVGWPKKPGRLEAWLRIMRALSRINKSTLIARLNWAEEPGRAKRIVIWWGGLENNGDMMLLLAHLLQLNPEWSDSRIIVRSIARSEQERKFQDEGLRAMLEEVRIEADTDVIKQPESQSIAETIRLHSAGASIVFLGMQDPAPGTAAEYARRLEELSSGLPTTVFVRNAGKFAGKLI
;
A
#
# COMPACT_ATOMS: atom_id res chain seq x y z
N VAL A 1 -13.14 -19.54 9.13
CA VAL A 1 -12.64 -18.23 9.64
C VAL A 1 -12.96 -17.10 8.66
N ALA A 2 -12.70 -17.29 7.34
CA ALA A 2 -12.94 -16.23 6.34
C ALA A 2 -14.43 -15.87 6.14
N GLN A 3 -15.35 -16.69 6.60
CA GLN A 3 -16.80 -16.48 6.55
C GLN A 3 -17.39 -16.12 7.93
N ALA A 4 -16.54 -15.97 8.96
CA ALA A 4 -17.03 -15.59 10.27
C ALA A 4 -17.67 -14.20 10.23
N ASN A 5 -18.83 -14.08 10.85
CA ASN A 5 -19.47 -12.80 11.04
C ASN A 5 -18.65 -11.97 12.02
N GLY A 6 -18.47 -10.69 11.71
CA GLY A 6 -17.86 -9.73 12.62
C GLY A 6 -18.80 -9.36 13.78
N ILE A 7 -18.39 -8.36 14.56
CA ILE A 7 -19.18 -7.82 15.67
C ILE A 7 -20.52 -7.31 15.14
N ALA A 8 -21.60 -7.60 15.84
CA ALA A 8 -22.97 -7.16 15.53
C ALA A 8 -23.50 -7.61 14.14
N GLY A 9 -23.07 -8.77 13.64
CA GLY A 9 -23.55 -9.31 12.37
C GLY A 9 -22.92 -8.67 11.12
N LEU A 10 -22.00 -7.72 11.27
CA LEU A 10 -21.26 -7.13 10.16
C LEU A 10 -20.28 -8.15 9.59
N GLN A 11 -20.34 -8.37 8.29
CA GLN A 11 -19.35 -9.22 7.61
C GLN A 11 -18.04 -8.46 7.43
N SER A 12 -16.92 -9.05 7.86
CA SER A 12 -15.61 -8.48 7.58
C SER A 12 -15.36 -8.47 6.06
N ASN A 13 -14.93 -7.33 5.53
CA ASN A 13 -14.57 -7.16 4.12
C ASN A 13 -13.06 -7.16 3.89
N THR A 14 -12.27 -7.15 4.97
CA THR A 14 -10.82 -7.02 4.93
C THR A 14 -10.17 -7.99 5.91
N VAL A 15 -9.09 -8.61 5.48
CA VAL A 15 -8.25 -9.51 6.30
C VAL A 15 -6.87 -8.89 6.43
N LEU A 16 -6.45 -8.65 7.67
CA LEU A 16 -5.11 -8.19 8.01
C LEU A 16 -4.27 -9.34 8.54
N VAL A 17 -3.10 -9.55 7.98
CA VAL A 17 -2.13 -10.54 8.43
C VAL A 17 -0.75 -9.90 8.62
N GLY A 18 0.01 -10.43 9.58
CA GLY A 18 1.40 -10.03 9.78
C GLY A 18 2.32 -10.69 8.74
N TRP A 19 3.42 -10.01 8.41
CA TRP A 19 4.46 -10.58 7.57
C TRP A 19 5.03 -11.86 8.19
N PRO A 20 5.11 -12.96 7.45
CA PRO A 20 5.55 -14.23 8.00
C PRO A 20 7.05 -14.23 8.29
N LYS A 21 7.43 -14.71 9.48
CA LYS A 21 8.84 -14.85 9.86
C LYS A 21 9.53 -16.06 9.21
N LYS A 22 8.77 -17.06 8.77
CA LYS A 22 9.31 -18.30 8.18
C LYS A 22 9.33 -18.18 6.66
N PRO A 23 10.46 -18.54 5.99
CA PRO A 23 10.53 -18.62 4.53
C PRO A 23 9.40 -19.49 3.95
N GLY A 24 8.92 -19.13 2.77
CA GLY A 24 7.85 -19.87 2.08
C GLY A 24 6.41 -19.64 2.60
N ARG A 25 6.25 -19.07 3.79
CA ARG A 25 4.89 -18.75 4.30
C ARG A 25 4.24 -17.58 3.57
N LEU A 26 5.03 -16.64 3.03
CA LEU A 26 4.50 -15.54 2.24
C LEU A 26 3.79 -16.08 0.99
N GLU A 27 4.38 -17.05 0.32
CA GLU A 27 3.75 -17.74 -0.81
C GLU A 27 2.38 -18.34 -0.43
N ALA A 28 2.29 -19.01 0.73
CA ALA A 28 1.02 -19.55 1.22
C ALA A 28 -0.01 -18.44 1.46
N TRP A 29 0.39 -17.30 2.04
CA TRP A 29 -0.49 -16.14 2.22
C TRP A 29 -0.96 -15.56 0.89
N LEU A 30 -0.10 -15.47 -0.12
CA LEU A 30 -0.47 -14.98 -1.46
C LEU A 30 -1.48 -15.91 -2.15
N ARG A 31 -1.38 -17.21 -1.93
CA ARG A 31 -2.40 -18.18 -2.40
C ARG A 31 -3.75 -17.98 -1.71
N ILE A 32 -3.73 -17.73 -0.40
CA ILE A 32 -4.94 -17.43 0.40
C ILE A 32 -5.54 -16.10 -0.04
N MET A 33 -4.73 -15.06 -0.26
CA MET A 33 -5.15 -13.76 -0.75
C MET A 33 -5.99 -13.88 -2.03
N ARG A 34 -5.53 -14.67 -2.99
CA ARG A 34 -6.27 -14.93 -4.23
C ARG A 34 -7.64 -15.59 -3.97
N ALA A 35 -7.74 -16.49 -3.00
CA ALA A 35 -9.01 -17.08 -2.61
C ALA A 35 -9.93 -16.06 -1.92
N LEU A 36 -9.37 -15.16 -1.11
CA LEU A 36 -10.10 -14.08 -0.46
C LEU A 36 -10.63 -13.05 -1.49
N SER A 37 -9.83 -12.70 -2.50
CA SER A 37 -10.25 -11.80 -3.59
C SER A 37 -11.49 -12.32 -4.32
N ARG A 38 -11.59 -13.64 -4.54
CA ARG A 38 -12.75 -14.27 -5.18
C ARG A 38 -14.06 -14.15 -4.40
N ILE A 39 -13.98 -13.93 -3.10
CA ILE A 39 -15.13 -13.69 -2.21
C ILE A 39 -15.20 -12.23 -1.78
N ASN A 40 -14.63 -11.32 -2.58
CA ASN A 40 -14.64 -9.87 -2.36
C ASN A 40 -14.09 -9.44 -0.98
N LYS A 41 -13.06 -10.14 -0.49
CA LYS A 41 -12.35 -9.74 0.74
C LYS A 41 -10.98 -9.17 0.39
N SER A 42 -10.76 -7.93 0.77
CA SER A 42 -9.46 -7.26 0.66
C SER A 42 -8.44 -7.88 1.62
N THR A 43 -7.17 -7.79 1.26
CA THR A 43 -6.08 -8.35 2.08
C THR A 43 -5.03 -7.30 2.36
N LEU A 44 -4.62 -7.20 3.60
CA LEU A 44 -3.49 -6.39 4.06
C LEU A 44 -2.42 -7.31 4.63
N ILE A 45 -1.16 -7.12 4.21
CA ILE A 45 -0.01 -7.82 4.79
C ILE A 45 0.91 -6.78 5.41
N ALA A 46 1.02 -6.76 6.74
CA ALA A 46 1.81 -5.76 7.47
C ALA A 46 3.18 -6.33 7.86
N ARG A 47 4.24 -5.67 7.38
CA ARG A 47 5.62 -5.89 7.80
C ARG A 47 6.02 -4.77 8.74
N LEU A 48 6.03 -5.06 10.03
CA LEU A 48 6.35 -4.08 11.05
C LEU A 48 7.87 -3.94 11.21
N ASN A 49 8.34 -2.71 11.19
CA ASN A 49 9.71 -2.33 11.50
C ASN A 49 9.66 -1.16 12.49
N TRP A 50 9.85 -1.47 13.75
CA TRP A 50 9.66 -0.55 14.88
C TRP A 50 10.84 0.39 15.13
N ALA A 51 11.61 0.76 14.14
CA ALA A 51 12.61 1.81 14.28
C ALA A 51 11.90 3.17 14.44
N GLU A 52 11.36 3.44 15.63
CA GLU A 52 10.79 4.74 15.95
C GLU A 52 11.92 5.69 16.38
N GLU A 53 12.01 6.84 15.71
CA GLU A 53 12.79 7.98 16.20
C GLU A 53 11.84 8.88 17.02
N PRO A 54 12.00 8.94 18.35
CA PRO A 54 11.16 9.79 19.19
C PRO A 54 11.24 11.26 18.75
N GLY A 55 10.06 11.92 18.65
CA GLY A 55 9.97 13.35 18.32
C GLY A 55 10.01 13.68 16.84
N ARG A 56 10.10 12.72 15.94
CA ARG A 56 10.01 12.95 14.50
C ARG A 56 8.55 13.01 14.04
N ALA A 57 8.20 14.03 13.25
CA ALA A 57 6.90 14.11 12.63
C ALA A 57 6.63 12.86 11.77
N LYS A 58 5.50 12.18 12.03
CA LYS A 58 5.13 10.97 11.31
C LYS A 58 4.80 11.26 9.85
N ARG A 59 5.30 10.42 8.95
CA ARG A 59 5.02 10.50 7.50
C ARG A 59 4.44 9.19 7.01
N ILE A 60 3.30 9.29 6.34
CA ILE A 60 2.60 8.18 5.68
C ILE A 60 2.90 8.30 4.18
N VAL A 61 3.58 7.34 3.61
CA VAL A 61 3.89 7.32 2.18
C VAL A 61 3.04 6.28 1.48
N ILE A 62 2.34 6.69 0.42
CA ILE A 62 1.53 5.83 -0.44
C ILE A 62 2.18 5.77 -1.82
N TRP A 63 2.56 4.57 -2.28
CA TRP A 63 3.04 4.38 -3.63
C TRP A 63 1.88 4.04 -4.58
N TRP A 64 1.54 5.03 -5.41
CA TRP A 64 0.45 4.93 -6.36
C TRP A 64 0.94 4.33 -7.68
N GLY A 65 0.69 3.04 -7.87
CA GLY A 65 1.13 2.33 -9.08
C GLY A 65 0.05 2.10 -10.12
N GLY A 66 -1.16 2.62 -9.93
CA GLY A 66 -2.28 2.45 -10.86
C GLY A 66 -2.82 1.01 -10.96
N LEU A 67 -2.32 0.09 -10.11
CA LEU A 67 -2.71 -1.32 -10.16
C LEU A 67 -3.97 -1.59 -9.33
N GLU A 68 -4.99 -2.12 -9.99
CA GLU A 68 -6.15 -2.80 -9.40
C GLU A 68 -6.90 -2.00 -8.30
N ASN A 69 -6.99 -0.68 -8.44
CA ASN A 69 -7.72 0.21 -7.52
C ASN A 69 -7.25 0.10 -6.04
N ASN A 70 -6.02 -0.33 -5.80
CA ASN A 70 -5.46 -0.40 -4.46
C ASN A 70 -5.26 1.00 -3.85
N GLY A 71 -5.09 2.01 -4.69
CA GLY A 71 -4.86 3.39 -4.30
C GLY A 71 -5.94 3.91 -3.37
N ASP A 72 -7.20 3.74 -3.73
CA ASP A 72 -8.35 4.20 -2.94
C ASP A 72 -8.34 3.61 -1.53
N MET A 73 -8.07 2.31 -1.43
CA MET A 73 -7.97 1.64 -0.13
C MET A 73 -6.75 2.11 0.67
N MET A 74 -5.60 2.33 0.01
CA MET A 74 -4.40 2.84 0.70
C MET A 74 -4.64 4.26 1.23
N LEU A 75 -5.30 5.10 0.46
CA LEU A 75 -5.63 6.46 0.85
C LEU A 75 -6.63 6.49 2.02
N LEU A 76 -7.68 5.64 1.98
CA LEU A 76 -8.60 5.45 3.07
C LEU A 76 -7.89 5.00 4.36
N LEU A 77 -6.99 4.03 4.27
CA LEU A 77 -6.24 3.55 5.43
C LEU A 77 -5.31 4.62 6.00
N ALA A 78 -4.65 5.41 5.15
CA ALA A 78 -3.83 6.53 5.58
C ALA A 78 -4.66 7.60 6.30
N HIS A 79 -5.83 7.94 5.76
CA HIS A 79 -6.76 8.87 6.40
C HIS A 79 -7.27 8.33 7.76
N LEU A 80 -7.62 7.05 7.84
CA LEU A 80 -8.02 6.42 9.11
C LEU A 80 -6.90 6.44 10.15
N LEU A 81 -5.64 6.33 9.74
CA LEU A 81 -4.52 6.51 10.66
C LEU A 81 -4.45 7.93 11.21
N GLN A 82 -4.67 8.97 10.38
CA GLN A 82 -4.68 10.37 10.84
C GLN A 82 -5.80 10.69 11.83
N LEU A 83 -6.89 9.92 11.82
CA LEU A 83 -7.95 10.06 12.82
C LEU A 83 -7.52 9.60 14.22
N ASN A 84 -6.41 8.83 14.32
CA ASN A 84 -5.84 8.46 15.60
C ASN A 84 -5.01 9.62 16.16
N PRO A 85 -5.18 10.01 17.44
CA PRO A 85 -4.43 11.11 18.08
C PRO A 85 -2.90 11.00 17.93
N GLU A 86 -2.34 9.79 17.92
CA GLU A 86 -0.89 9.57 17.75
C GLU A 86 -0.41 9.87 16.32
N TRP A 87 -1.31 9.99 15.36
CA TRP A 87 -1.04 10.19 13.94
C TRP A 87 -1.67 11.48 13.38
N SER A 88 -2.38 12.26 14.20
CA SER A 88 -3.10 13.47 13.78
C SER A 88 -2.20 14.49 13.07
N ASP A 89 -0.95 14.62 13.51
CA ASP A 89 0.05 15.52 12.93
C ASP A 89 0.85 14.88 11.79
N SER A 90 0.48 13.66 11.35
CA SER A 90 1.18 12.99 10.27
C SER A 90 0.87 13.64 8.91
N ARG A 91 1.86 13.61 8.00
CA ARG A 91 1.67 14.03 6.61
C ARG A 91 1.48 12.82 5.72
N ILE A 92 0.45 12.85 4.88
CA ILE A 92 0.25 11.86 3.81
C ILE A 92 0.97 12.37 2.57
N ILE A 93 1.78 11.52 1.95
CA ILE A 93 2.49 11.79 0.71
C ILE A 93 2.15 10.69 -0.28
N VAL A 94 1.47 11.05 -1.37
CA VAL A 94 1.14 10.13 -2.47
C VAL A 94 2.24 10.23 -3.52
N ARG A 95 2.95 9.13 -3.73
CA ARG A 95 4.07 9.03 -4.67
C ARG A 95 3.76 8.11 -5.83
N SER A 96 4.28 8.48 -6.99
CA SER A 96 4.25 7.65 -8.19
C SER A 96 5.59 7.69 -8.90
N ILE A 97 5.83 6.74 -9.81
CA ILE A 97 7.04 6.68 -10.62
C ILE A 97 6.63 6.86 -12.08
N ALA A 98 7.24 7.83 -12.74
CA ALA A 98 7.06 8.11 -14.16
C ALA A 98 8.32 7.78 -14.95
N ARG A 99 8.17 7.33 -16.19
CA ARG A 99 9.27 7.01 -17.10
C ARG A 99 9.81 8.22 -17.86
N SER A 100 8.96 9.24 -18.03
CA SER A 100 9.30 10.47 -18.76
C SER A 100 8.80 11.71 -18.00
N GLU A 101 9.33 12.86 -18.35
CA GLU A 101 8.89 14.14 -17.78
C GLU A 101 7.43 14.48 -18.17
N GLN A 102 7.01 14.08 -19.36
CA GLN A 102 5.63 14.23 -19.79
C GLN A 102 4.68 13.37 -18.96
N GLU A 103 5.02 12.09 -18.73
CA GLU A 103 4.26 11.19 -17.88
C GLU A 103 4.22 11.69 -16.43
N ARG A 104 5.34 12.24 -15.92
CA ARG A 104 5.43 12.84 -14.59
C ARG A 104 4.40 13.94 -14.40
N LYS A 105 4.34 14.90 -15.33
CA LYS A 105 3.38 16.01 -15.27
C LYS A 105 1.94 15.51 -15.34
N PHE A 106 1.65 14.60 -16.27
CA PHE A 106 0.31 14.04 -16.42
C PHE A 106 -0.15 13.30 -15.17
N GLN A 107 0.72 12.49 -14.58
CA GLN A 107 0.41 11.76 -13.34
C GLN A 107 0.24 12.70 -12.15
N ASP A 108 1.07 13.75 -12.01
CA ASP A 108 0.98 14.72 -10.91
C ASP A 108 -0.35 15.50 -10.97
N GLU A 109 -0.74 15.97 -12.16
CA GLU A 109 -2.03 16.63 -12.38
C GLU A 109 -3.20 15.70 -12.04
N GLY A 110 -3.15 14.45 -12.49
CA GLY A 110 -4.18 13.45 -12.19
C GLY A 110 -4.31 13.10 -10.71
N LEU A 111 -3.17 12.97 -10.01
CA LEU A 111 -3.16 12.70 -8.57
C LEU A 111 -3.73 13.89 -7.78
N ARG A 112 -3.38 15.12 -8.13
CA ARG A 112 -3.91 16.31 -7.47
C ARG A 112 -5.43 16.44 -7.66
N ALA A 113 -5.92 16.29 -8.89
CA ALA A 113 -7.35 16.32 -9.17
C ALA A 113 -8.12 15.25 -8.38
N MET A 114 -7.58 14.03 -8.29
CA MET A 114 -8.17 12.96 -7.52
C MET A 114 -8.19 13.27 -6.02
N LEU A 115 -7.11 13.82 -5.45
CA LEU A 115 -7.04 14.18 -4.04
C LEU A 115 -8.04 15.30 -3.69
N GLU A 116 -8.23 16.28 -4.58
CA GLU A 116 -9.25 17.32 -4.42
C GLU A 116 -10.67 16.73 -4.42
N GLU A 117 -10.96 15.77 -5.31
CA GLU A 117 -12.25 15.10 -5.38
C GLU A 117 -12.59 14.34 -4.10
N VAL A 118 -11.63 13.59 -3.56
CA VAL A 118 -11.84 12.77 -2.34
C VAL A 118 -11.69 13.57 -1.04
N ARG A 119 -11.32 14.86 -1.12
CA ARG A 119 -11.17 15.77 0.04
C ARG A 119 -10.21 15.25 1.12
N ILE A 120 -9.18 14.54 0.72
CA ILE A 120 -8.11 14.09 1.60
C ILE A 120 -6.91 15.00 1.40
N GLU A 121 -6.46 15.63 2.50
CA GLU A 121 -5.27 16.46 2.47
C GLU A 121 -4.01 15.59 2.39
N ALA A 122 -3.33 15.65 1.23
CA ALA A 122 -2.10 14.91 0.99
C ALA A 122 -1.21 15.67 -0.02
N ASP A 123 0.10 15.51 0.13
CA ASP A 123 1.06 15.99 -0.86
C ASP A 123 1.21 14.99 -2.00
N THR A 124 1.48 15.46 -3.21
CA THR A 124 1.86 14.61 -4.35
C THR A 124 3.35 14.75 -4.66
N ASP A 125 3.99 13.64 -5.02
CA ASP A 125 5.39 13.61 -5.41
C ASP A 125 5.60 12.52 -6.49
N VAL A 126 5.57 12.93 -7.76
CA VAL A 126 5.80 12.04 -8.90
C VAL A 126 7.27 12.09 -9.29
N ILE A 127 7.94 10.96 -9.14
CA ILE A 127 9.37 10.81 -9.33
C ILE A 127 9.65 10.29 -10.74
N LYS A 128 10.44 11.03 -11.50
CA LYS A 128 10.99 10.49 -12.75
C LYS A 128 12.02 9.43 -12.39
N GLN A 129 11.79 8.18 -12.83
CA GLN A 129 12.72 7.08 -12.57
C GLN A 129 14.09 7.35 -13.21
N PRO A 130 15.18 7.35 -12.43
CA PRO A 130 16.52 7.43 -12.99
C PRO A 130 16.85 6.16 -13.77
N GLU A 131 17.52 6.29 -14.91
CA GLU A 131 17.92 5.13 -15.76
C GLU A 131 18.82 4.12 -15.04
N SER A 132 19.58 4.59 -14.04
CA SER A 132 20.52 3.77 -13.27
C SER A 132 19.91 3.08 -12.06
N GLN A 133 18.62 3.30 -11.76
CA GLN A 133 17.97 2.77 -10.56
C GLN A 133 16.80 1.87 -10.91
N SER A 134 16.66 0.77 -10.17
CA SER A 134 15.48 -0.07 -10.21
C SER A 134 14.30 0.61 -9.50
N ILE A 135 13.08 0.17 -9.81
CA ILE A 135 11.86 0.62 -9.10
C ILE A 135 11.99 0.39 -7.59
N ALA A 136 12.53 -0.75 -7.17
CA ALA A 136 12.71 -1.07 -5.75
C ALA A 136 13.69 -0.12 -5.04
N GLU A 137 14.77 0.25 -5.70
CA GLU A 137 15.74 1.23 -5.18
C GLU A 137 15.12 2.63 -5.09
N THR A 138 14.38 3.05 -6.11
CA THR A 138 13.65 4.33 -6.11
C THR A 138 12.64 4.37 -4.95
N ILE A 139 11.85 3.31 -4.78
CA ILE A 139 10.89 3.21 -3.67
C ILE A 139 11.61 3.29 -2.33
N ARG A 140 12.71 2.56 -2.15
CA ARG A 140 13.49 2.55 -0.91
C ARG A 140 14.07 3.92 -0.59
N LEU A 141 14.71 4.57 -1.55
CA LEU A 141 15.31 5.89 -1.40
C LEU A 141 14.26 6.93 -0.98
N HIS A 142 13.16 6.96 -1.70
CA HIS A 142 12.11 7.95 -1.46
C HIS A 142 11.16 7.58 -0.31
N SER A 143 11.26 6.38 0.26
CA SER A 143 10.56 6.01 1.50
C SER A 143 11.42 6.19 2.74
N ALA A 144 12.67 6.59 2.61
CA ALA A 144 13.55 6.84 3.75
C ALA A 144 12.93 7.90 4.67
N GLY A 145 12.80 7.57 5.95
CA GLY A 145 12.20 8.44 6.95
C GLY A 145 10.66 8.51 6.90
N ALA A 146 9.98 7.67 6.15
CA ALA A 146 8.56 7.42 6.38
C ALA A 146 8.35 6.62 7.68
N SER A 147 7.24 6.86 8.37
CA SER A 147 6.83 6.06 9.52
C SER A 147 6.11 4.80 9.06
N ILE A 148 5.35 4.91 7.97
CA ILE A 148 4.65 3.79 7.32
C ILE A 148 4.62 4.00 5.81
N VAL A 149 4.73 2.89 5.08
CA VAL A 149 4.67 2.85 3.62
C VAL A 149 3.54 1.92 3.18
N PHE A 150 2.65 2.39 2.32
CA PHE A 150 1.64 1.59 1.66
C PHE A 150 2.06 1.23 0.24
N LEU A 151 1.95 -0.05 -0.11
CA LEU A 151 2.27 -0.59 -1.43
C LEU A 151 1.12 -1.45 -1.93
N GLY A 152 0.68 -1.22 -3.16
CA GLY A 152 -0.33 -2.04 -3.80
C GLY A 152 0.19 -3.43 -4.18
N MET A 153 -0.66 -4.45 -4.03
CA MET A 153 -0.42 -5.82 -4.50
C MET A 153 -1.41 -6.19 -5.59
N GLN A 154 -1.01 -7.13 -6.42
CA GLN A 154 -1.89 -7.83 -7.36
C GLN A 154 -2.04 -9.31 -6.97
N ASP A 155 -3.07 -9.96 -7.49
CA ASP A 155 -3.18 -11.41 -7.35
C ASP A 155 -2.08 -12.10 -8.19
N PRO A 156 -1.25 -12.96 -7.59
CA PRO A 156 -0.25 -13.70 -8.37
C PRO A 156 -0.94 -14.58 -9.41
N ALA A 157 -0.38 -14.67 -10.61
CA ALA A 157 -0.85 -15.60 -11.61
C ALA A 157 -0.76 -17.05 -11.10
N PRO A 158 -1.55 -17.99 -11.65
CA PRO A 158 -1.42 -19.40 -11.28
C PRO A 158 0.02 -19.90 -11.43
N GLY A 159 0.57 -20.50 -10.39
CA GLY A 159 1.95 -21.03 -10.37
C GLY A 159 3.06 -20.02 -10.09
N THR A 160 2.78 -18.70 -10.03
CA THR A 160 3.82 -17.67 -9.85
C THR A 160 3.92 -17.13 -8.41
N ALA A 161 3.19 -17.70 -7.45
CA ALA A 161 3.15 -17.17 -6.08
C ALA A 161 4.51 -17.14 -5.39
N ALA A 162 5.39 -18.12 -5.66
CA ALA A 162 6.74 -18.17 -5.09
C ALA A 162 7.64 -17.04 -5.66
N GLU A 163 7.57 -16.80 -6.96
CA GLU A 163 8.31 -15.71 -7.60
C GLU A 163 7.80 -14.35 -7.11
N TYR A 164 6.47 -14.20 -7.03
CA TYR A 164 5.88 -12.98 -6.54
C TYR A 164 6.23 -12.71 -5.07
N ALA A 165 6.28 -13.76 -4.23
CA ALA A 165 6.74 -13.64 -2.85
C ALA A 165 8.18 -13.09 -2.77
N ARG A 166 9.11 -13.64 -3.56
CA ARG A 166 10.49 -13.13 -3.63
C ARG A 166 10.55 -11.65 -4.04
N ARG A 167 9.75 -11.25 -5.04
CA ARG A 167 9.69 -9.84 -5.47
C ARG A 167 9.19 -8.92 -4.34
N LEU A 168 8.20 -9.34 -3.56
CA LEU A 168 7.72 -8.56 -2.41
C LEU A 168 8.77 -8.51 -1.28
N GLU A 169 9.51 -9.60 -1.06
CA GLU A 169 10.62 -9.64 -0.10
C GLU A 169 11.75 -8.67 -0.51
N GLU A 170 12.16 -8.67 -1.77
CA GLU A 170 13.15 -7.73 -2.32
C GLU A 170 12.66 -6.28 -2.21
N LEU A 171 11.42 -6.02 -2.59
CA LEU A 171 10.82 -4.69 -2.55
C LEU A 171 10.74 -4.14 -1.12
N SER A 172 10.38 -4.99 -0.15
CA SER A 172 10.25 -4.59 1.25
C SER A 172 11.58 -4.52 2.01
N SER A 173 12.66 -5.02 1.43
CA SER A 173 13.98 -5.00 2.07
C SER A 173 14.47 -3.57 2.26
N GLY A 174 14.79 -3.21 3.51
CA GLY A 174 15.26 -1.85 3.87
C GLY A 174 14.15 -0.78 3.94
N LEU A 175 12.88 -1.15 3.73
CA LEU A 175 11.77 -0.23 3.97
C LEU A 175 11.42 -0.15 5.47
N PRO A 176 10.86 0.98 5.93
CA PRO A 176 10.25 1.10 7.25
C PRO A 176 9.03 0.18 7.37
N THR A 177 8.20 0.35 8.40
CA THR A 177 6.92 -0.36 8.49
C THR A 177 6.17 -0.26 7.17
N THR A 178 5.82 -1.40 6.58
CA THR A 178 5.24 -1.48 5.24
C THR A 178 3.96 -2.29 5.27
N VAL A 179 2.91 -1.75 4.68
CA VAL A 179 1.62 -2.44 4.51
C VAL A 179 1.38 -2.66 3.03
N PHE A 180 1.35 -3.92 2.65
CA PHE A 180 0.94 -4.34 1.31
C PHE A 180 -0.57 -4.47 1.25
N VAL A 181 -1.19 -3.86 0.24
CA VAL A 181 -2.64 -3.73 0.11
C VAL A 181 -3.13 -4.40 -1.16
N ARG A 182 -4.08 -5.32 -1.03
CA ARG A 182 -4.85 -5.89 -2.13
C ARG A 182 -6.32 -5.57 -1.93
N ASN A 183 -6.84 -4.63 -2.71
CA ASN A 183 -8.25 -4.27 -2.72
C ASN A 183 -9.04 -5.28 -3.57
N ALA A 184 -10.05 -5.92 -2.99
CA ALA A 184 -10.91 -6.89 -3.69
C ALA A 184 -12.17 -6.26 -4.30
N GLY A 185 -12.14 -4.97 -4.62
CA GLY A 185 -13.16 -4.30 -5.40
C GLY A 185 -14.27 -3.58 -4.62
N LYS A 186 -14.43 -3.80 -3.30
CA LYS A 186 -15.44 -3.04 -2.53
C LYS A 186 -15.11 -1.56 -2.33
N PHE A 187 -13.83 -1.21 -2.45
CA PHE A 187 -13.34 0.16 -2.37
C PHE A 187 -12.84 0.65 -3.73
N ALA A 188 -13.28 -0.01 -4.81
CA ALA A 188 -12.90 0.38 -6.16
C ALA A 188 -13.79 1.52 -6.65
N GLY A 189 -13.19 2.65 -6.91
CA GLY A 189 -13.75 3.68 -7.77
C GLY A 189 -14.64 4.73 -7.16
N LYS A 190 -14.92 4.74 -5.86
CA LYS A 190 -15.46 5.94 -5.18
C LYS A 190 -15.27 5.79 -3.66
N LEU A 191 -14.44 6.65 -3.09
CA LEU A 191 -14.35 6.85 -1.64
C LEU A 191 -15.56 7.63 -1.08
N ILE A 192 -16.48 8.00 -1.96
CA ILE A 192 -17.72 8.74 -1.64
C ILE A 192 -18.87 8.11 -2.41
#